data_9ce4e5c6e9630a00df99491ad0bcc79f
#
_entry.id   9ce4e5c6e9630a00df99491ad0bcc79f
#
_cell.length_a   1.000
_cell.length_b   1.000
_cell.length_c   1.000
_cell.angle_alpha   90.00
_cell.angle_beta   90.00
_cell.angle_gamma   90.00
#
_symmetry.space_group_name_H-M   'P 1'
#
loop_
_entity.id
_entity.type
_entity.pdbx_description
1 polymer ?
#
loop_
_entity_poly.entity_id
_entity_poly.type
_entity_poly.pdbx_seq_one_letter_code
_entity_poly.pdbx_strand_id
1 'polypeptide(L)'
;QYDIYASIPAMMPKDEKNIFTNALKRLNIKIIISENENKRVEIIKDKKFDIIIVGNVGQLNNIVNDDTLAVMVYHGIGLKQSYYNDIDSRIDLRSVESKTRMLELKEHGHQNLVLTGFTKCDPLVKSENILDFDSMGLKGNQKTVLYAPSFYPSSLDQLLPSLGSISYE
;
A
#
# COMPACT_ATOMS: atom_id res chain seq x y z
N GLN A 1 -4.40 -19.08 16.21
CA GLN A 1 -3.18 -18.73 15.47
C GLN A 1 -3.50 -18.80 14.00
N TYR A 2 -3.15 -17.73 13.22
CA TYR A 2 -3.40 -17.68 11.77
C TYR A 2 -2.17 -18.18 11.01
N ASP A 3 -2.41 -18.85 9.90
CA ASP A 3 -1.37 -19.24 8.95
C ASP A 3 -1.27 -18.16 7.87
N ILE A 4 -0.24 -17.30 7.98
CA ILE A 4 -0.13 -16.07 7.18
C ILE A 4 0.81 -16.30 6.00
N TYR A 5 0.35 -15.90 4.83
CA TYR A 5 1.09 -15.91 3.57
C TYR A 5 1.14 -14.53 2.94
N ALA A 6 2.25 -14.21 2.31
CA ALA A 6 2.36 -13.07 1.42
C ALA A 6 2.66 -13.54 0.00
N SER A 7 2.02 -12.95 -0.98
CA SER A 7 2.26 -13.27 -2.38
C SER A 7 2.95 -12.10 -3.09
N ILE A 8 4.07 -12.39 -3.74
CA ILE A 8 4.87 -11.42 -4.48
C ILE A 8 4.63 -11.60 -5.98
N PRO A 9 4.22 -10.54 -6.72
CA PRO A 9 4.00 -10.60 -8.15
C PRO A 9 5.24 -11.08 -8.91
N ALA A 10 5.03 -11.94 -9.92
CA ALA A 10 6.13 -12.50 -10.70
C ALA A 10 6.94 -11.43 -11.45
N MET A 11 6.25 -10.35 -11.90
CA MET A 11 6.86 -9.24 -12.65
C MET A 11 7.56 -8.18 -11.78
N MET A 12 7.55 -8.34 -10.45
CA MET A 12 8.23 -7.39 -9.58
C MET A 12 9.74 -7.37 -9.88
N PRO A 13 10.37 -6.18 -9.99
CA PRO A 13 11.82 -6.07 -10.18
C PRO A 13 12.61 -6.85 -9.12
N LYS A 14 13.74 -7.43 -9.53
CA LYS A 14 14.53 -8.34 -8.68
C LYS A 14 14.95 -7.71 -7.35
N ASP A 15 15.36 -6.46 -7.39
CA ASP A 15 15.85 -5.75 -6.19
C ASP A 15 14.70 -5.48 -5.21
N GLU A 16 13.55 -5.05 -5.71
CA GLU A 16 12.34 -4.88 -4.89
C GLU A 16 11.88 -6.22 -4.31
N LYS A 17 11.87 -7.28 -5.13
CA LYS A 17 11.52 -8.63 -4.70
C LYS A 17 12.41 -9.10 -3.55
N ASN A 18 13.71 -8.82 -3.61
CA ASN A 18 14.66 -9.15 -2.54
C ASN A 18 14.36 -8.37 -1.26
N ILE A 19 14.06 -7.06 -1.35
CA ILE A 19 13.69 -6.24 -0.20
C ILE A 19 12.46 -6.79 0.50
N PHE A 20 11.37 -7.02 -0.26
CA PHE A 20 10.13 -7.58 0.29
C PHE A 20 10.33 -8.98 0.88
N THR A 21 11.05 -9.85 0.18
CA THR A 21 11.33 -11.21 0.65
C THR A 21 12.06 -11.19 2.00
N ASN A 22 13.08 -10.34 2.14
CA ASN A 22 13.84 -10.22 3.38
C ASN A 22 13.00 -9.66 4.52
N ALA A 23 12.15 -8.66 4.25
CA ALA A 23 11.24 -8.10 5.25
C ALA A 23 10.23 -9.16 5.74
N LEU A 24 9.61 -9.91 4.83
CA LEU A 24 8.64 -10.95 5.15
C LEU A 24 9.26 -12.11 5.93
N LYS A 25 10.49 -12.50 5.58
CA LYS A 25 11.25 -13.54 6.33
C LYS A 25 11.51 -13.11 7.78
N ARG A 26 11.86 -11.84 8.03
CA ARG A 26 12.05 -11.32 9.39
C ARG A 26 10.78 -11.40 10.24
N LEU A 27 9.62 -11.30 9.59
CA LEU A 27 8.31 -11.42 10.23
C LEU A 27 7.81 -12.88 10.30
N ASN A 28 8.63 -13.86 9.87
CA ASN A 28 8.28 -15.27 9.80
C ASN A 28 6.99 -15.54 8.99
N ILE A 29 6.77 -14.78 7.92
CA ILE A 29 5.63 -14.93 7.02
C ILE A 29 6.00 -15.89 5.89
N LYS A 30 5.12 -16.85 5.59
CA LYS A 30 5.26 -17.74 4.44
C LYS A 30 5.10 -16.95 3.13
N ILE A 31 5.93 -17.25 2.13
CA ILE A 31 5.98 -16.47 0.90
C ILE A 31 5.62 -17.33 -0.30
N ILE A 32 4.70 -16.82 -1.13
CA ILE A 32 4.36 -17.40 -2.43
C ILE A 32 5.08 -16.58 -3.50
N ILE A 33 6.04 -17.21 -4.15
CA ILE A 33 6.80 -16.64 -5.27
C ILE A 33 6.75 -17.64 -6.43
N SER A 34 6.59 -17.12 -7.65
CA SER A 34 6.74 -17.90 -8.88
C SER A 34 7.41 -17.03 -9.95
N GLU A 35 8.07 -17.67 -10.89
CA GLU A 35 8.63 -16.99 -12.06
C GLU A 35 7.55 -16.61 -13.08
N ASN A 36 6.41 -17.29 -13.03
CA ASN A 36 5.28 -17.10 -13.92
C ASN A 36 4.05 -16.65 -13.12
N GLU A 37 3.42 -15.57 -13.58
CA GLU A 37 2.25 -14.98 -12.91
C GLU A 37 1.05 -15.94 -12.90
N ASN A 38 0.79 -16.67 -13.98
CA ASN A 38 -0.31 -17.64 -14.04
C ASN A 38 -0.10 -18.75 -13.01
N LYS A 39 1.12 -19.28 -12.92
CA LYS A 39 1.46 -20.29 -11.91
C LYS A 39 1.34 -19.75 -10.49
N ARG A 40 1.69 -18.48 -10.25
CA ARG A 40 1.49 -17.84 -8.96
C ARG A 40 0.01 -17.77 -8.58
N VAL A 41 -0.83 -17.38 -9.53
CA VAL A 41 -2.30 -17.33 -9.38
C VAL A 41 -2.86 -18.72 -9.07
N GLU A 42 -2.45 -19.75 -9.82
CA GLU A 42 -2.84 -21.15 -9.56
C GLU A 42 -2.47 -21.59 -8.14
N ILE A 43 -1.24 -21.34 -7.69
CA ILE A 43 -0.81 -21.68 -6.33
C ILE A 43 -1.70 -21.00 -5.28
N ILE A 44 -2.07 -19.73 -5.47
CA ILE A 44 -2.94 -19.02 -4.54
C ILE A 44 -4.33 -19.65 -4.52
N LYS A 45 -4.90 -19.93 -5.70
CA LYS A 45 -6.22 -20.51 -5.86
C LYS A 45 -6.32 -21.92 -5.24
N ASP A 46 -5.30 -22.75 -5.48
CA ASP A 46 -5.26 -24.13 -4.98
C ASP A 46 -5.12 -24.22 -3.45
N LYS A 47 -4.53 -23.20 -2.82
CA LYS A 47 -4.41 -23.13 -1.36
C LYS A 47 -5.73 -22.86 -0.64
N LYS A 48 -6.76 -22.37 -1.36
CA LYS A 48 -8.10 -22.12 -0.81
C LYS A 48 -8.04 -21.36 0.52
N PHE A 49 -7.47 -20.15 0.47
CA PHE A 49 -7.39 -19.29 1.65
C PHE A 49 -8.77 -18.91 2.18
N ASP A 50 -8.95 -18.92 3.49
CA ASP A 50 -10.19 -18.43 4.13
C ASP A 50 -10.35 -16.92 3.91
N ILE A 51 -9.22 -16.18 3.94
CA ILE A 51 -9.19 -14.72 3.77
C ILE A 51 -8.09 -14.34 2.79
N ILE A 52 -8.42 -13.51 1.81
CA ILE A 52 -7.46 -12.86 0.92
C ILE A 52 -7.57 -11.35 1.09
N ILE A 53 -6.42 -10.69 1.37
CA ILE A 53 -6.33 -9.24 1.52
C ILE A 53 -5.60 -8.67 0.31
N VAL A 54 -6.20 -7.69 -0.37
CA VAL A 54 -5.65 -7.04 -1.55
C VAL A 54 -5.60 -5.53 -1.40
N GLY A 55 -4.63 -4.89 -2.08
CA GLY A 55 -4.53 -3.43 -2.14
C GLY A 55 -5.27 -2.80 -3.33
N ASN A 56 -5.66 -3.62 -4.30
CA ASN A 56 -6.45 -3.25 -5.47
C ASN A 56 -7.21 -4.49 -5.99
N VAL A 57 -8.19 -4.29 -6.85
CA VAL A 57 -9.02 -5.39 -7.38
C VAL A 57 -8.29 -6.26 -8.39
N GLY A 58 -7.36 -5.72 -9.15
CA GLY A 58 -6.45 -6.41 -10.07
C GLY A 58 -6.93 -7.77 -10.57
N GLN A 59 -6.28 -8.84 -10.08
CA GLN A 59 -6.60 -10.22 -10.44
C GLN A 59 -7.49 -10.93 -9.40
N LEU A 60 -8.24 -10.19 -8.61
CA LEU A 60 -9.03 -10.74 -7.50
C LEU A 60 -9.85 -11.96 -7.91
N ASN A 61 -10.61 -11.86 -8.98
CA ASN A 61 -11.48 -12.94 -9.47
C ASN A 61 -10.72 -14.21 -9.88
N ASN A 62 -9.42 -14.10 -10.14
CA ASN A 62 -8.59 -15.24 -10.51
C ASN A 62 -8.01 -15.97 -9.29
N ILE A 63 -7.95 -15.32 -8.13
CA ILE A 63 -7.28 -15.82 -6.93
C ILE A 63 -8.23 -16.20 -5.80
N VAL A 64 -9.47 -15.71 -5.80
CA VAL A 64 -10.47 -16.02 -4.77
C VAL A 64 -11.33 -17.22 -5.19
N ASN A 65 -11.76 -17.99 -4.20
CA ASN A 65 -12.79 -19.02 -4.32
C ASN A 65 -14.10 -18.51 -3.71
N ASP A 66 -15.19 -19.22 -3.93
CA ASP A 66 -16.51 -18.81 -3.44
C ASP A 66 -16.56 -18.68 -1.92
N ASP A 67 -15.84 -19.55 -1.22
CA ASP A 67 -15.76 -19.58 0.25
C ASP A 67 -14.70 -18.62 0.83
N THR A 68 -13.93 -17.90 -0.01
CA THR A 68 -12.88 -16.98 0.42
C THR A 68 -13.46 -15.61 0.77
N LEU A 69 -13.18 -15.10 1.96
CA LEU A 69 -13.47 -13.70 2.31
C LEU A 69 -12.45 -12.78 1.62
N ALA A 70 -12.92 -11.96 0.69
CA ALA A 70 -12.10 -10.98 -0.03
C ALA A 70 -12.14 -9.62 0.66
N VAL A 71 -11.00 -9.20 1.20
CA VAL A 71 -10.84 -7.93 1.90
C VAL A 71 -9.98 -6.98 1.10
N MET A 72 -10.46 -5.78 0.85
CA MET A 72 -9.70 -4.72 0.23
C MET A 72 -9.20 -3.73 1.26
N VAL A 73 -7.89 -3.49 1.28
CA VAL A 73 -7.25 -2.41 2.05
C VAL A 73 -6.58 -1.46 1.06
N TYR A 74 -7.05 -0.23 0.98
CA TYR A 74 -6.48 0.74 0.03
C TYR A 74 -4.98 0.97 0.33
N HIS A 75 -4.16 0.88 -0.72
CA HIS A 75 -2.71 0.99 -0.60
C HIS A 75 -2.20 2.43 -0.44
N GLY A 76 -3.07 3.42 -0.58
CA GLY A 76 -2.74 4.84 -0.41
C GLY A 76 -3.97 5.68 -0.12
N ILE A 77 -3.74 6.83 0.50
CA ILE A 77 -4.71 7.91 0.63
C ILE A 77 -4.53 8.77 -0.61
N GLY A 78 -5.45 8.75 -1.52
CA GLY A 78 -5.31 9.53 -2.74
C GLY A 78 -6.64 9.80 -3.42
N LEU A 79 -6.66 10.91 -4.16
CA LEU A 79 -7.81 11.35 -4.96
C LEU A 79 -7.79 10.72 -6.36
N LYS A 80 -7.31 9.47 -6.46
CA LYS A 80 -7.32 8.78 -7.76
C LYS A 80 -8.74 8.39 -8.12
N GLN A 81 -9.20 8.86 -9.27
CA GLN A 81 -10.52 8.54 -9.80
C GLN A 81 -10.78 7.03 -9.88
N SER A 82 -9.74 6.24 -10.15
CA SER A 82 -9.83 4.79 -10.18
C SER A 82 -10.34 4.17 -8.86
N TYR A 83 -10.06 4.78 -7.71
CA TYR A 83 -10.56 4.27 -6.43
C TYR A 83 -12.08 4.40 -6.27
N TYR A 84 -12.68 5.37 -6.94
CA TYR A 84 -14.12 5.59 -6.92
C TYR A 84 -14.86 4.77 -7.97
N ASN A 85 -14.20 4.51 -9.11
CA ASN A 85 -14.80 3.82 -10.24
C ASN A 85 -14.61 2.30 -10.18
N ASP A 86 -13.68 1.82 -9.36
CA ASP A 86 -13.30 0.41 -9.29
C ASP A 86 -14.21 -0.35 -8.31
N ILE A 87 -15.47 -0.54 -8.73
CA ILE A 87 -16.48 -1.25 -7.96
C ILE A 87 -16.47 -2.71 -8.39
N ASP A 88 -16.02 -3.59 -7.48
CA ASP A 88 -16.05 -5.03 -7.68
C ASP A 88 -16.95 -5.67 -6.62
N SER A 89 -17.98 -6.37 -7.07
CA SER A 89 -18.95 -7.06 -6.21
C SER A 89 -18.34 -8.23 -5.45
N ARG A 90 -17.19 -8.75 -5.90
CA ARG A 90 -16.49 -9.86 -5.23
C ARG A 90 -15.78 -9.42 -3.95
N ILE A 91 -15.66 -8.13 -3.70
CA ILE A 91 -15.07 -7.65 -2.45
C ILE A 91 -16.13 -7.66 -1.34
N ASP A 92 -15.90 -8.52 -0.36
CA ASP A 92 -16.81 -8.71 0.78
C ASP A 92 -16.65 -7.63 1.85
N LEU A 93 -15.46 -7.03 1.97
CA LEU A 93 -15.19 -5.97 2.93
C LEU A 93 -14.15 -4.98 2.39
N ARG A 94 -14.40 -3.67 2.55
CA ARG A 94 -13.48 -2.60 2.21
C ARG A 94 -13.07 -1.84 3.47
N SER A 95 -11.79 -1.89 3.78
CA SER A 95 -11.16 -1.14 4.87
C SER A 95 -10.93 0.31 4.42
N VAL A 96 -11.51 1.28 5.12
CA VAL A 96 -11.47 2.70 4.77
C VAL A 96 -10.80 3.51 5.87
N GLU A 97 -9.96 4.46 5.47
CA GLU A 97 -9.11 5.21 6.39
C GLU A 97 -9.82 6.35 7.12
N SER A 98 -10.90 6.91 6.58
CA SER A 98 -11.58 8.07 7.17
C SER A 98 -13.08 8.08 6.91
N LYS A 99 -13.81 8.80 7.78
CA LYS A 99 -15.25 9.00 7.62
C LYS A 99 -15.61 9.73 6.32
N THR A 100 -14.85 10.76 5.97
CA THR A 100 -15.03 11.51 4.72
C THR A 100 -14.91 10.57 3.52
N ARG A 101 -13.84 9.79 3.47
CA ARG A 101 -13.62 8.82 2.39
C ARG A 101 -14.73 7.78 2.31
N MET A 102 -15.20 7.30 3.45
CA MET A 102 -16.31 6.35 3.51
C MET A 102 -17.59 6.92 2.92
N LEU A 103 -17.90 8.20 3.18
CA LEU A 103 -19.07 8.87 2.60
C LEU A 103 -18.93 9.03 1.09
N GLU A 104 -17.79 9.52 0.61
CA GLU A 104 -17.48 9.67 -0.82
C GLU A 104 -17.62 8.33 -1.57
N LEU A 105 -17.05 7.26 -1.03
CA LEU A 105 -17.16 5.93 -1.63
C LEU A 105 -18.61 5.42 -1.67
N LYS A 106 -19.41 5.70 -0.64
CA LYS A 106 -20.84 5.38 -0.63
C LYS A 106 -21.60 6.12 -1.73
N GLU A 107 -21.33 7.40 -1.91
CA GLU A 107 -21.94 8.22 -2.97
C GLU A 107 -21.60 7.67 -4.36
N HIS A 108 -20.42 7.06 -4.53
CA HIS A 108 -20.01 6.38 -5.78
C HIS A 108 -20.53 4.93 -5.89
N GLY A 109 -21.38 4.48 -4.96
CA GLY A 109 -22.01 3.16 -5.02
C GLY A 109 -21.23 2.01 -4.39
N HIS A 110 -20.10 2.29 -3.71
CA HIS A 110 -19.37 1.25 -2.99
C HIS A 110 -20.14 0.75 -1.77
N GLN A 111 -20.08 -0.56 -1.54
CA GLN A 111 -20.73 -1.24 -0.42
C GLN A 111 -19.69 -1.91 0.49
N ASN A 112 -20.16 -2.45 1.61
CA ASN A 112 -19.34 -3.22 2.55
C ASN A 112 -18.12 -2.44 3.09
N LEU A 113 -18.33 -1.16 3.39
CA LEU A 113 -17.30 -0.24 3.87
C LEU A 113 -17.18 -0.32 5.39
N VAL A 114 -15.96 -0.47 5.89
CA VAL A 114 -15.63 -0.47 7.33
C VAL A 114 -14.57 0.57 7.62
N LEU A 115 -14.82 1.44 8.57
CA LEU A 115 -13.88 2.45 9.02
C LEU A 115 -12.82 1.80 9.91
N THR A 116 -11.60 1.71 9.43
CA THR A 116 -10.48 1.06 10.13
C THR A 116 -9.33 2.01 10.48
N GLY A 117 -9.30 3.19 9.87
CA GLY A 117 -8.13 4.06 9.89
C GLY A 117 -7.08 3.64 8.84
N PHE A 118 -5.96 4.36 8.81
CA PHE A 118 -4.87 4.11 7.86
C PHE A 118 -3.69 3.44 8.56
N THR A 119 -3.64 2.13 8.50
CA THR A 119 -2.69 1.28 9.24
C THR A 119 -1.22 1.57 8.96
N LYS A 120 -0.89 2.17 7.79
CA LYS A 120 0.47 2.62 7.49
C LYS A 120 0.97 3.72 8.45
N CYS A 121 0.06 4.45 9.09
CA CYS A 121 0.40 5.49 10.06
C CYS A 121 0.50 4.97 11.50
N ASP A 122 0.12 3.72 11.77
CA ASP A 122 0.16 3.14 13.11
C ASP A 122 1.54 3.27 13.79
N PRO A 123 2.67 3.00 13.11
CA PRO A 123 3.99 3.17 13.72
C PRO A 123 4.30 4.62 14.14
N LEU A 124 3.78 5.61 13.39
CA LEU A 124 3.94 7.02 13.72
C LEU A 124 3.10 7.41 14.93
N VAL A 125 1.87 6.93 15.01
CA VAL A 125 0.96 7.21 16.13
C VAL A 125 1.44 6.54 17.42
N LYS A 126 1.99 5.34 17.30
CA LYS A 126 2.53 4.59 18.44
C LYS A 126 3.93 5.05 18.87
N SER A 127 4.53 6.02 18.18
CA SER A 127 5.89 6.51 18.43
C SER A 127 6.95 5.39 18.44
N GLU A 128 6.71 4.32 17.69
CA GLU A 128 7.61 3.16 17.63
C GLU A 128 8.91 3.46 16.84
N ASN A 129 8.90 4.54 16.04
CA ASN A 129 10.05 4.97 15.25
C ASN A 129 10.42 6.41 15.64
N ILE A 130 11.44 6.56 16.47
CA ILE A 130 12.13 7.83 16.61
C ILE A 130 12.96 8.02 15.35
N LEU A 131 12.59 8.99 14.52
CA LEU A 131 13.38 9.34 13.35
C LEU A 131 14.73 9.90 13.83
N ASP A 132 15.80 9.23 13.45
CA ASP A 132 17.14 9.74 13.64
C ASP A 132 17.43 10.75 12.52
N PHE A 133 17.17 12.02 12.82
CA PHE A 133 17.39 13.11 11.86
C PHE A 133 18.86 13.25 11.46
N ASP A 134 19.79 12.95 12.35
CA ASP A 134 21.22 13.03 12.06
C ASP A 134 21.64 11.99 11.02
N SER A 135 21.10 10.77 11.10
CA SER A 135 21.34 9.73 10.08
C SER A 135 20.79 10.09 8.71
N MET A 136 19.79 10.97 8.64
CA MET A 136 19.21 11.51 7.40
C MET A 136 19.97 12.76 6.90
N GLY A 137 21.03 13.20 7.58
CA GLY A 137 21.79 14.41 7.25
C GLY A 137 21.06 15.71 7.63
N LEU A 138 20.00 15.63 8.42
CA LEU A 138 19.24 16.78 8.89
C LEU A 138 19.80 17.26 10.22
N LYS A 139 20.06 18.56 10.33
CA LYS A 139 20.59 19.16 11.57
C LYS A 139 19.44 19.79 12.36
N GLY A 140 19.32 19.42 13.64
CA GLY A 140 18.23 19.88 14.50
C GLY A 140 18.15 21.41 14.73
N ASN A 141 19.22 22.13 14.42
CA ASN A 141 19.31 23.59 14.53
C ASN A 141 19.06 24.33 13.20
N GLN A 142 18.74 23.60 12.12
CA GLN A 142 18.48 24.17 10.80
C GLN A 142 17.03 23.95 10.41
N LYS A 143 16.44 24.93 9.70
CA LYS A 143 15.13 24.77 9.09
C LYS A 143 15.24 23.81 7.93
N THR A 144 14.34 22.85 7.85
CA THR A 144 14.26 21.86 6.76
C THR A 144 13.02 22.09 5.94
N VAL A 145 13.16 22.12 4.62
CA VAL A 145 12.05 22.17 3.68
C VAL A 145 11.99 20.84 2.95
N LEU A 146 10.89 20.11 3.10
CA LEU A 146 10.64 18.87 2.37
C LEU A 146 9.82 19.17 1.12
N TYR A 147 10.36 18.87 -0.06
CA TYR A 147 9.65 18.83 -1.31
C TYR A 147 9.50 17.39 -1.77
N ALA A 148 8.28 16.84 -1.70
CA ALA A 148 8.01 15.43 -1.98
C ALA A 148 6.91 15.27 -3.05
N PRO A 149 7.21 15.52 -4.33
CA PRO A 149 6.25 15.33 -5.42
C PRO A 149 5.98 13.83 -5.60
N SER A 150 4.72 13.46 -5.82
CA SER A 150 4.30 12.06 -5.96
C SER A 150 4.15 11.58 -7.41
N PHE A 151 4.14 12.50 -8.39
CA PHE A 151 3.98 12.17 -9.81
C PHE A 151 4.83 13.05 -10.72
N TYR A 152 5.18 12.50 -11.88
CA TYR A 152 5.77 13.26 -12.98
C TYR A 152 4.65 13.63 -14.01
N PRO A 153 4.66 14.84 -14.60
CA PRO A 153 5.65 15.91 -14.39
C PRO A 153 5.53 16.56 -13.01
N SER A 154 6.66 16.88 -12.41
CA SER A 154 6.73 17.60 -11.14
C SER A 154 7.24 19.03 -11.37
N SER A 155 7.00 19.93 -10.43
CA SER A 155 7.55 21.30 -10.48
C SER A 155 9.01 21.36 -10.01
N LEU A 156 9.70 20.23 -9.87
CA LEU A 156 11.07 20.20 -9.37
C LEU A 156 12.03 21.05 -10.21
N ASP A 157 11.95 20.91 -11.56
CA ASP A 157 12.81 21.67 -12.48
C ASP A 157 12.59 23.19 -12.38
N GLN A 158 11.39 23.62 -12.00
CA GLN A 158 11.04 25.01 -11.77
C GLN A 158 11.51 25.52 -10.38
N LEU A 159 11.52 24.64 -9.39
CA LEU A 159 11.88 25.00 -8.01
C LEU A 159 13.37 24.94 -7.74
N LEU A 160 14.12 24.05 -8.39
CA LEU A 160 15.57 23.88 -8.17
C LEU A 160 16.37 25.19 -8.28
N PRO A 161 16.18 26.06 -9.30
CA PRO A 161 16.88 27.33 -9.39
C PRO A 161 16.58 28.26 -8.21
N SER A 162 15.34 28.24 -7.72
CA SER A 162 14.91 29.08 -6.59
C SER A 162 15.40 28.53 -5.24
N LEU A 163 15.47 27.21 -5.08
CA LEU A 163 15.99 26.59 -3.86
C LEU A 163 17.49 26.85 -3.68
N GLY A 164 18.26 26.90 -4.77
CA GLY A 164 19.68 27.23 -4.74
C GLY A 164 19.99 28.69 -4.36
N SER A 165 19.00 29.58 -4.43
CA SER A 165 19.14 30.99 -4.04
C SER A 165 18.67 31.30 -2.61
N ILE A 166 18.12 30.32 -1.88
CA ILE A 166 17.71 30.52 -0.51
C ILE A 166 18.97 30.54 0.36
N SER A 167 19.42 31.74 0.73
CA SER A 167 20.44 31.92 1.75
C SER A 167 19.78 31.74 3.12
N TYR A 168 20.35 30.87 3.92
CA TYR A 168 19.90 30.66 5.30
C TYR A 168 20.61 31.73 6.18
N GLU A 169 19.87 32.74 6.59
CA GLU A 169 20.22 33.60 7.71
C GLU A 169 19.82 32.97 9.04
#